data_6936e52e7917731984a39ab936c3a617
#
_entry.id   6936e52e7917731984a39ab936c3a617
#
_cell.length_a   1.000
_cell.length_b   1.000
_cell.length_c   1.000
_cell.angle_alpha   90.00
_cell.angle_beta   90.00
_cell.angle_gamma   90.00
#
_symmetry.space_group_name_H-M   'P 1'
#
loop_
_entity.id
_entity.type
_entity.pdbx_description
1 polymer ?
#
loop_
_entity_poly.entity_id
_entity_poly.type
_entity_poly.pdbx_seq_one_letter_code
_entity_poly.pdbx_strand_id
1 'polypeptide(L)'
;MRLLKINARLPQPKLSMSLTDPLGAVGRVNKMVRDVDARYVTLKSQVAELFRTIPVATGNAETGNYYYDFSAYRASTFFDELQRILDGQLLEGDDFTHGRLWASSYVSDAMYAGTQKANSDLGDLSSAYKDSRPLAEILYSQPYLDRLQLAYTRTYNDWGGLSDYTRQQVAEVITAGIANGDAPGVVEQNIVNRMDVSRSYARSIAQTEITNTLREANRREVKEAQVTLGMDTIMLWQSALMKTTRVTHAARHGKYYTPEEIDEFYSEGANRRNCHCSQVPALVMDGKPVILEKTQERLDKQREAWQDIHKKAA
;
A
#
# COMPACT_ATOMS: atom_id res chain seq x y z
N MET A 1 -40.62 -6.97 43.00
CA MET A 1 -39.61 -7.42 42.05
C MET A 1 -38.94 -6.19 41.48
N ARG A 2 -37.72 -5.78 41.96
CA ARG A 2 -36.99 -4.63 41.48
C ARG A 2 -36.33 -5.05 40.16
N LEU A 3 -36.81 -4.51 39.04
CA LEU A 3 -36.12 -4.58 37.74
C LEU A 3 -34.78 -3.84 37.89
N LEU A 4 -33.71 -4.59 38.05
CA LEU A 4 -32.35 -4.08 37.84
C LEU A 4 -32.27 -3.62 36.37
N LYS A 5 -32.38 -2.31 36.14
CA LYS A 5 -31.97 -1.70 34.87
C LYS A 5 -30.47 -1.90 34.75
N ILE A 6 -30.04 -2.99 34.09
CA ILE A 6 -28.67 -3.14 33.61
C ILE A 6 -28.54 -2.12 32.48
N ASN A 7 -27.99 -0.96 32.78
CA ASN A 7 -27.49 -0.02 31.75
C ASN A 7 -26.23 -0.61 31.13
N ALA A 8 -26.39 -1.75 30.46
CA ALA A 8 -25.33 -2.25 29.60
C ALA A 8 -25.17 -1.25 28.45
N ARG A 9 -24.08 -0.49 28.47
CA ARG A 9 -23.74 0.42 27.40
C ARG A 9 -23.55 -0.43 26.12
N LEU A 10 -24.35 -0.19 25.08
CA LEU A 10 -24.21 -0.91 23.83
C LEU A 10 -22.77 -0.71 23.31
N PRO A 11 -22.12 -1.79 22.83
CA PRO A 11 -20.76 -1.71 22.34
C PRO A 11 -20.68 -0.73 21.15
N GLN A 12 -19.60 0.04 21.09
CA GLN A 12 -19.41 1.10 20.11
C GLN A 12 -18.25 0.79 19.15
N PRO A 13 -18.32 1.21 17.87
CA PRO A 13 -17.20 1.08 16.96
C PRO A 13 -15.96 1.84 17.47
N LYS A 14 -14.78 1.21 17.37
CA LYS A 14 -13.51 1.79 17.81
C LYS A 14 -12.90 2.68 16.73
N LEU A 15 -13.25 3.95 16.75
CA LEU A 15 -12.69 4.96 15.85
C LEU A 15 -11.26 5.36 16.26
N SER A 16 -10.41 5.54 15.28
CA SER A 16 -9.11 6.19 15.49
C SER A 16 -9.29 7.66 15.87
N MET A 17 -8.45 8.13 16.78
CA MET A 17 -8.39 9.57 17.13
C MET A 17 -7.59 10.38 16.11
N SER A 18 -6.76 9.72 15.28
CA SER A 18 -6.01 10.38 14.23
C SER A 18 -6.91 10.63 13.01
N LEU A 19 -6.99 11.89 12.59
CA LEU A 19 -7.70 12.28 11.35
C LEU A 19 -6.85 12.07 10.10
N THR A 20 -5.53 12.01 10.22
CA THR A 20 -4.61 11.87 9.09
C THR A 20 -4.13 10.43 8.90
N ASP A 21 -4.14 9.63 9.95
CA ASP A 21 -3.80 8.20 9.94
C ASP A 21 -4.83 7.36 10.68
N PRO A 22 -6.09 7.31 10.23
CA PRO A 22 -7.13 6.53 10.90
C PRO A 22 -6.87 5.02 10.84
N LEU A 23 -6.04 4.56 9.90
CA LEU A 23 -5.66 3.16 9.76
C LEU A 23 -4.53 2.74 10.72
N GLY A 24 -3.72 3.71 11.22
CA GLY A 24 -2.53 3.43 12.04
C GLY A 24 -1.39 2.82 11.21
N ALA A 25 -1.31 3.18 9.93
CA ALA A 25 -0.38 2.56 8.97
C ALA A 25 0.96 3.30 8.83
N VAL A 26 1.04 4.58 9.22
CA VAL A 26 2.17 5.47 8.92
C VAL A 26 3.51 4.90 9.38
N GLY A 27 3.57 4.29 10.56
CA GLY A 27 4.81 3.69 11.07
C GLY A 27 5.32 2.54 10.19
N ARG A 28 4.43 1.64 9.76
CA ARG A 28 4.73 0.50 8.87
C ARG A 28 5.12 0.97 7.48
N VAL A 29 4.37 1.90 6.93
CA VAL A 29 4.67 2.52 5.63
C VAL A 29 6.05 3.16 5.65
N ASN A 30 6.36 3.98 6.65
CA ASN A 30 7.66 4.65 6.75
C ASN A 30 8.83 3.66 6.91
N LYS A 31 8.61 2.52 7.57
CA LYS A 31 9.63 1.47 7.66
C LYS A 31 9.94 0.88 6.29
N MET A 32 8.91 0.47 5.53
CA MET A 32 9.08 -0.08 4.18
C MET A 32 9.65 0.96 3.20
N VAL A 33 9.21 2.24 3.28
CA VAL A 33 9.73 3.32 2.43
C VAL A 33 11.21 3.58 2.66
N ARG A 34 11.70 3.48 3.89
CA ARG A 34 13.16 3.60 4.15
C ARG A 34 13.95 2.49 3.47
N ASP A 35 13.45 1.26 3.46
CA ASP A 35 14.13 0.15 2.76
C ASP A 35 14.07 0.35 1.23
N VAL A 36 12.94 0.83 0.69
CA VAL A 36 12.86 1.27 -0.71
C VAL A 36 13.95 2.28 -1.03
N ASP A 37 14.11 3.30 -0.18
CA ASP A 37 15.11 4.34 -0.41
C ASP A 37 16.54 3.80 -0.38
N ALA A 38 16.86 2.93 0.56
CA ALA A 38 18.17 2.29 0.66
C ALA A 38 18.48 1.43 -0.61
N ARG A 39 17.50 0.65 -1.07
CA ARG A 39 17.61 -0.15 -2.30
C ARG A 39 17.85 0.72 -3.54
N TYR A 40 17.16 1.86 -3.64
CA TYR A 40 17.36 2.80 -4.74
C TYR A 40 18.70 3.55 -4.70
N VAL A 41 19.30 3.74 -3.52
CA VAL A 41 20.68 4.24 -3.43
C VAL A 41 21.65 3.23 -4.06
N THR A 42 21.53 1.95 -3.72
CA THR A 42 22.34 0.88 -4.30
C THR A 42 22.09 0.72 -5.81
N LEU A 43 20.82 0.71 -6.23
CA LEU A 43 20.44 0.62 -7.65
C LEU A 43 21.07 1.71 -8.50
N LYS A 44 21.02 2.97 -8.06
CA LYS A 44 21.61 4.09 -8.79
C LYS A 44 23.10 3.89 -9.01
N SER A 45 23.83 3.46 -7.98
CA SER A 45 25.26 3.16 -8.08
C SER A 45 25.53 2.04 -9.08
N GLN A 46 24.83 0.92 -8.94
CA GLN A 46 25.03 -0.26 -9.80
C GLN A 46 24.68 0.02 -11.26
N VAL A 47 23.59 0.75 -11.53
CA VAL A 47 23.20 1.10 -12.90
C VAL A 47 24.18 2.11 -13.52
N ALA A 48 24.67 3.09 -12.76
CA ALA A 48 25.68 4.01 -13.23
C ALA A 48 27.03 3.29 -13.52
N GLU A 49 27.43 2.36 -12.66
CA GLU A 49 28.62 1.53 -12.87
C GLU A 49 28.46 0.65 -14.12
N LEU A 50 27.31 0.02 -14.32
CA LEU A 50 27.00 -0.74 -15.53
C LEU A 50 27.08 0.14 -16.77
N PHE A 51 26.53 1.36 -16.76
CA PHE A 51 26.62 2.28 -17.88
C PHE A 51 28.07 2.63 -18.23
N ARG A 52 28.94 2.84 -17.24
CA ARG A 52 30.37 3.13 -17.45
C ARG A 52 31.16 1.99 -18.11
N THR A 53 30.61 0.77 -18.15
CA THR A 53 31.22 -0.35 -18.86
C THR A 53 31.10 -0.21 -20.40
N ILE A 54 30.25 0.66 -20.91
CA ILE A 54 30.11 0.92 -22.34
C ILE A 54 31.30 1.73 -22.80
N PRO A 55 32.13 1.20 -23.72
CA PRO A 55 33.30 1.94 -24.22
C PRO A 55 32.85 3.19 -24.98
N VAL A 56 33.53 4.29 -24.69
CA VAL A 56 33.32 5.58 -25.37
C VAL A 56 34.53 5.90 -26.22
N ALA A 57 34.37 5.99 -27.54
CA ALA A 57 35.36 6.56 -28.42
C ALA A 57 35.27 8.08 -28.35
N THR A 58 36.41 8.75 -28.28
CA THR A 58 36.50 10.21 -28.17
C THR A 58 35.78 10.88 -29.33
N GLY A 59 34.63 11.45 -29.05
CA GLY A 59 34.03 12.45 -29.90
C GLY A 59 34.91 13.72 -29.92
N ASN A 60 34.75 14.52 -30.94
CA ASN A 60 35.38 15.83 -30.97
C ASN A 60 34.80 16.67 -29.84
N ALA A 61 35.63 17.04 -28.84
CA ALA A 61 35.21 17.87 -27.72
C ALA A 61 34.66 19.23 -28.17
N GLU A 62 35.03 19.72 -29.37
CA GLU A 62 34.52 20.95 -29.97
C GLU A 62 33.09 20.80 -30.51
N THR A 63 32.71 19.61 -30.98
CA THR A 63 31.34 19.32 -31.50
C THR A 63 30.39 18.75 -30.43
N GLY A 64 30.92 18.36 -29.27
CA GLY A 64 30.13 17.77 -28.17
C GLY A 64 29.58 16.37 -28.44
N ASN A 65 29.98 15.73 -29.54
CA ASN A 65 29.50 14.40 -29.92
C ASN A 65 30.44 13.31 -29.42
N TYR A 66 29.84 12.31 -28.75
CA TYR A 66 30.50 11.09 -28.28
C TYR A 66 30.02 9.88 -29.08
N TYR A 67 30.92 8.91 -29.30
CA TYR A 67 30.61 7.65 -29.97
C TYR A 67 30.74 6.50 -28.98
N TYR A 68 29.69 5.75 -28.82
CA TYR A 68 29.62 4.61 -27.90
C TYR A 68 29.77 3.31 -28.69
N ASP A 69 30.66 2.41 -28.26
CA ASP A 69 30.68 1.04 -28.78
C ASP A 69 29.56 0.23 -28.17
N PHE A 70 28.37 0.36 -28.76
CA PHE A 70 27.14 -0.27 -28.29
C PHE A 70 26.49 -1.10 -29.41
N SER A 71 27.23 -2.13 -29.86
CA SER A 71 26.74 -3.10 -30.85
C SER A 71 25.50 -3.86 -30.33
N ALA A 72 24.74 -4.49 -31.24
CA ALA A 72 23.55 -5.25 -30.86
C ALA A 72 23.83 -6.35 -29.81
N TYR A 73 24.99 -7.02 -29.91
CA TYR A 73 25.42 -8.01 -28.93
C TYR A 73 25.71 -7.37 -27.56
N ARG A 74 26.45 -6.25 -27.54
CA ARG A 74 26.70 -5.53 -26.26
C ARG A 74 25.45 -4.99 -25.64
N ALA A 75 24.53 -4.49 -26.45
CA ALA A 75 23.24 -3.99 -25.99
C ALA A 75 22.42 -5.10 -25.30
N SER A 76 22.33 -6.31 -25.91
CA SER A 76 21.65 -7.45 -25.32
C SER A 76 22.24 -7.81 -23.96
N THR A 77 23.55 -8.03 -23.89
CA THR A 77 24.27 -8.35 -22.65
C THR A 77 24.07 -7.28 -21.56
N PHE A 78 24.12 -6.01 -21.97
CA PHE A 78 23.89 -4.87 -21.08
C PHE A 78 22.48 -4.87 -20.48
N PHE A 79 21.46 -5.09 -21.31
CA PHE A 79 20.07 -5.09 -20.85
C PHE A 79 19.71 -6.33 -20.02
N ASP A 80 20.34 -7.46 -20.26
CA ASP A 80 20.23 -8.66 -19.41
C ASP A 80 20.84 -8.39 -18.01
N GLU A 81 22.01 -7.75 -17.98
CA GLU A 81 22.66 -7.39 -16.71
C GLU A 81 21.87 -6.30 -15.96
N LEU A 82 21.31 -5.31 -16.68
CA LEU A 82 20.42 -4.31 -16.09
C LEU A 82 19.21 -4.96 -15.43
N GLN A 83 18.56 -5.93 -16.11
CA GLN A 83 17.43 -6.65 -15.52
C GLN A 83 17.85 -7.40 -14.26
N ARG A 84 19.00 -8.08 -14.30
CA ARG A 84 19.53 -8.82 -13.14
C ARG A 84 19.80 -7.90 -11.94
N ILE A 85 20.35 -6.71 -12.16
CA ILE A 85 20.58 -5.71 -11.12
C ILE A 85 19.23 -5.23 -10.51
N LEU A 86 18.26 -4.94 -11.38
CA LEU A 86 16.92 -4.49 -10.93
C LEU A 86 16.21 -5.55 -10.13
N ASP A 87 16.18 -6.79 -10.61
CA ASP A 87 15.52 -7.91 -9.92
C ASP A 87 16.20 -8.21 -8.59
N GLY A 88 17.53 -8.18 -8.52
CA GLY A 88 18.29 -8.37 -7.29
C GLY A 88 17.97 -7.34 -6.21
N GLN A 89 17.62 -6.11 -6.59
CA GLN A 89 17.26 -5.06 -5.62
C GLN A 89 15.76 -4.93 -5.37
N LEU A 90 14.92 -5.16 -6.38
CA LEU A 90 13.48 -4.91 -6.30
C LEU A 90 12.67 -6.17 -5.96
N LEU A 91 13.19 -7.36 -6.24
CA LEU A 91 12.48 -8.62 -6.02
C LEU A 91 13.14 -9.50 -4.95
N GLU A 92 14.47 -9.62 -4.97
CA GLU A 92 15.14 -10.57 -4.09
C GLU A 92 15.19 -10.11 -2.63
N GLY A 93 15.07 -11.06 -1.73
CA GLY A 93 15.16 -10.88 -0.28
C GLY A 93 15.80 -12.10 0.39
N ASP A 94 16.31 -11.87 1.60
CA ASP A 94 17.02 -12.90 2.40
C ASP A 94 16.07 -13.73 3.27
N ASP A 95 14.77 -13.39 3.30
CA ASP A 95 13.82 -14.05 4.19
C ASP A 95 13.09 -15.20 3.48
N PHE A 96 13.67 -16.40 3.58
CA PHE A 96 13.06 -17.63 3.07
C PHE A 96 11.78 -18.05 3.81
N THR A 97 11.51 -17.50 5.00
CA THR A 97 10.35 -17.83 5.82
C THR A 97 9.08 -17.20 5.27
N HIS A 98 9.20 -15.98 4.71
CA HIS A 98 8.09 -15.20 4.16
C HIS A 98 8.10 -15.13 2.63
N GLY A 99 8.90 -15.95 1.96
CA GLY A 99 9.07 -15.98 0.51
C GLY A 99 10.31 -15.20 0.04
N ARG A 100 10.65 -15.36 -1.24
CA ARG A 100 11.88 -14.78 -1.80
C ARG A 100 11.82 -13.28 -2.04
N LEU A 101 10.63 -12.68 -1.98
CA LEU A 101 10.46 -11.25 -2.16
C LEU A 101 10.80 -10.51 -0.85
N TRP A 102 11.69 -9.55 -0.91
CA TRP A 102 12.08 -8.73 0.24
C TRP A 102 10.89 -8.03 0.94
N ALA A 103 9.85 -7.67 0.17
CA ALA A 103 8.66 -7.00 0.68
C ALA A 103 7.71 -7.93 1.45
N SER A 104 7.90 -9.25 1.40
CA SER A 104 6.97 -10.24 1.99
C SER A 104 6.82 -10.09 3.50
N SER A 105 7.90 -9.78 4.22
CA SER A 105 7.87 -9.56 5.67
C SER A 105 6.99 -8.36 6.07
N TYR A 106 6.97 -7.30 5.25
CA TYR A 106 6.11 -6.14 5.46
C TYR A 106 4.63 -6.46 5.23
N VAL A 107 4.34 -7.29 4.23
CA VAL A 107 2.98 -7.73 3.91
C VAL A 107 2.44 -8.63 5.01
N SER A 108 3.24 -9.59 5.51
CA SER A 108 2.83 -10.45 6.62
C SER A 108 2.60 -9.67 7.92
N ASP A 109 3.46 -8.69 8.25
CA ASP A 109 3.25 -7.80 9.41
C ASP A 109 1.96 -6.96 9.27
N ALA A 110 1.68 -6.46 8.09
CA ALA A 110 0.44 -5.72 7.82
C ALA A 110 -0.81 -6.62 7.89
N MET A 111 -0.74 -7.85 7.35
CA MET A 111 -1.82 -8.83 7.44
C MET A 111 -2.11 -9.21 8.90
N TYR A 112 -1.07 -9.53 9.66
CA TYR A 112 -1.18 -9.80 11.09
C TYR A 112 -1.83 -8.64 11.84
N ALA A 113 -1.32 -7.41 11.65
CA ALA A 113 -1.82 -6.24 12.35
C ALA A 113 -3.27 -5.90 12.01
N GLY A 114 -3.68 -6.04 10.74
CA GLY A 114 -5.05 -5.85 10.30
C GLY A 114 -6.01 -6.88 10.89
N THR A 115 -5.59 -8.16 10.93
CA THR A 115 -6.34 -9.25 11.56
C THR A 115 -6.45 -9.06 13.08
N GLN A 116 -5.35 -8.72 13.75
CA GLN A 116 -5.33 -8.44 15.18
C GLN A 116 -6.27 -7.28 15.55
N LYS A 117 -6.25 -6.21 14.74
CA LYS A 117 -7.16 -5.08 14.94
C LYS A 117 -8.62 -5.52 14.79
N ALA A 118 -8.97 -6.25 13.75
CA ALA A 118 -10.31 -6.77 13.54
C ALA A 118 -10.75 -7.68 14.70
N ASN A 119 -9.89 -8.60 15.13
CA ASN A 119 -10.17 -9.50 16.25
C ASN A 119 -10.44 -8.72 17.54
N SER A 120 -9.63 -7.68 17.83
CA SER A 120 -9.87 -6.80 18.99
C SER A 120 -11.16 -6.02 18.87
N ASP A 121 -11.45 -5.41 17.71
CA ASP A 121 -12.64 -4.59 17.49
C ASP A 121 -13.92 -5.44 17.58
N LEU A 122 -13.94 -6.62 16.95
CA LEU A 122 -15.06 -7.57 17.01
C LEU A 122 -15.26 -8.17 18.41
N GLY A 123 -14.16 -8.47 19.11
CA GLY A 123 -14.21 -8.98 20.50
C GLY A 123 -14.80 -7.98 21.47
N ASP A 124 -14.62 -6.67 21.24
CA ASP A 124 -15.28 -5.63 22.04
C ASP A 124 -16.75 -5.42 21.67
N LEU A 125 -17.13 -5.77 20.46
CA LEU A 125 -18.52 -5.74 20.01
C LEU A 125 -19.31 -6.98 20.49
N SER A 126 -18.64 -8.14 20.64
CA SER A 126 -19.30 -9.41 20.96
C SER A 126 -18.42 -10.31 21.83
N SER A 127 -18.89 -10.64 23.05
CA SER A 127 -18.24 -11.64 23.91
C SER A 127 -18.25 -13.03 23.26
N ALA A 128 -19.32 -13.40 22.57
CA ALA A 128 -19.40 -14.67 21.84
C ALA A 128 -18.32 -14.78 20.77
N TYR A 129 -18.04 -13.72 20.03
CA TYR A 129 -16.92 -13.68 19.09
C TYR A 129 -15.57 -13.85 19.83
N LYS A 130 -15.36 -13.09 20.89
CA LYS A 130 -14.12 -13.13 21.68
C LYS A 130 -13.81 -14.52 22.21
N ASP A 131 -14.84 -15.23 22.67
CA ASP A 131 -14.69 -16.57 23.26
C ASP A 131 -14.53 -17.67 22.21
N SER A 132 -15.10 -17.50 21.01
CA SER A 132 -15.10 -18.52 19.95
C SER A 132 -14.05 -18.35 18.87
N ARG A 133 -13.37 -17.20 18.80
CA ARG A 133 -12.36 -16.91 17.77
C ARG A 133 -11.10 -16.27 18.35
N PRO A 134 -10.27 -17.02 19.09
CA PRO A 134 -9.01 -16.51 19.60
C PRO A 134 -8.05 -16.20 18.42
N LEU A 135 -7.31 -15.12 18.55
CA LEU A 135 -6.39 -14.65 17.48
C LEU A 135 -5.44 -15.75 16.99
N ALA A 136 -4.90 -16.56 17.91
CA ALA A 136 -3.99 -17.66 17.54
C ALA A 136 -4.64 -18.64 16.57
N GLU A 137 -5.91 -19.01 16.76
CA GLU A 137 -6.62 -19.94 15.87
C GLU A 137 -6.86 -19.30 14.50
N ILE A 138 -7.19 -18.00 14.46
CA ILE A 138 -7.34 -17.27 13.20
C ILE A 138 -6.04 -17.30 12.39
N LEU A 139 -4.90 -17.03 13.03
CA LEU A 139 -3.60 -16.96 12.36
C LEU A 139 -3.12 -18.29 11.76
N TYR A 140 -3.57 -19.42 12.30
CA TYR A 140 -3.27 -20.75 11.77
C TYR A 140 -4.40 -21.33 10.89
N SER A 141 -5.49 -20.58 10.70
CA SER A 141 -6.60 -21.05 9.87
C SER A 141 -6.28 -21.00 8.38
N GLN A 142 -6.85 -21.95 7.62
CA GLN A 142 -6.66 -21.98 6.17
C GLN A 142 -7.10 -20.66 5.50
N PRO A 143 -8.24 -20.04 5.84
CA PRO A 143 -8.64 -18.76 5.26
C PRO A 143 -7.63 -17.62 5.48
N TYR A 144 -6.92 -17.60 6.61
CA TYR A 144 -5.86 -16.62 6.86
C TYR A 144 -4.64 -16.88 5.98
N LEU A 145 -4.19 -18.13 5.89
CA LEU A 145 -3.03 -18.54 5.09
C LEU A 145 -3.26 -18.28 3.60
N ASP A 146 -4.46 -18.59 3.09
CA ASP A 146 -4.83 -18.33 1.70
C ASP A 146 -4.81 -16.83 1.37
N ARG A 147 -5.32 -16.00 2.28
CA ARG A 147 -5.28 -14.54 2.15
C ARG A 147 -3.84 -14.01 2.14
N LEU A 148 -2.99 -14.53 3.00
CA LEU A 148 -1.58 -14.16 3.05
C LEU A 148 -0.85 -14.55 1.76
N GLN A 149 -1.11 -15.75 1.23
CA GLN A 149 -0.53 -16.20 -0.05
C GLN A 149 -0.99 -15.32 -1.22
N LEU A 150 -2.27 -14.95 -1.25
CA LEU A 150 -2.79 -14.04 -2.27
C LEU A 150 -2.14 -12.65 -2.19
N ALA A 151 -1.93 -12.13 -0.97
CA ALA A 151 -1.23 -10.86 -0.76
C ALA A 151 0.22 -10.93 -1.25
N TYR A 152 0.95 -12.01 -0.97
CA TYR A 152 2.32 -12.21 -1.49
C TYR A 152 2.37 -12.23 -3.01
N THR A 153 1.44 -12.96 -3.65
CA THR A 153 1.37 -13.04 -5.12
C THR A 153 1.12 -11.67 -5.74
N ARG A 154 0.21 -10.89 -5.19
CA ARG A 154 -0.09 -9.54 -5.65
C ARG A 154 1.13 -8.63 -5.49
N THR A 155 1.76 -8.65 -4.33
CA THR A 155 2.94 -7.84 -4.04
C THR A 155 4.10 -8.20 -4.97
N TYR A 156 4.33 -9.49 -5.24
CA TYR A 156 5.33 -9.93 -6.20
C TYR A 156 5.06 -9.36 -7.61
N ASN A 157 3.81 -9.39 -8.06
CA ASN A 157 3.43 -8.85 -9.37
C ASN A 157 3.62 -7.32 -9.44
N ASP A 158 3.28 -6.59 -8.39
CA ASP A 158 3.44 -5.13 -8.36
C ASP A 158 4.94 -4.73 -8.39
N TRP A 159 5.81 -5.45 -7.67
CA TRP A 159 7.26 -5.20 -7.68
C TRP A 159 7.94 -5.70 -8.95
N GLY A 160 7.49 -6.83 -9.52
CA GLY A 160 7.94 -7.31 -10.83
C GLY A 160 7.60 -6.31 -11.94
N GLY A 161 6.37 -5.81 -11.96
CA GLY A 161 5.97 -4.76 -12.89
C GLY A 161 6.77 -3.47 -12.74
N LEU A 162 7.19 -3.12 -11.51
CA LEU A 162 8.09 -1.98 -11.28
C LEU A 162 9.50 -2.24 -11.83
N SER A 163 10.04 -3.44 -11.67
CA SER A 163 11.35 -3.81 -12.22
C SER A 163 11.35 -3.67 -13.74
N ASP A 164 10.37 -4.25 -14.42
CA ASP A 164 10.21 -4.17 -15.87
C ASP A 164 10.04 -2.72 -16.37
N TYR A 165 9.19 -1.96 -15.70
CA TYR A 165 9.00 -0.54 -16.00
C TYR A 165 10.31 0.26 -15.86
N THR A 166 11.05 0.03 -14.77
CA THR A 166 12.30 0.74 -14.50
C THR A 166 13.34 0.39 -15.56
N ARG A 167 13.46 -0.90 -15.95
CA ARG A 167 14.34 -1.35 -17.04
C ARG A 167 14.04 -0.62 -18.34
N GLN A 168 12.77 -0.57 -18.74
CA GLN A 168 12.35 0.12 -19.96
C GLN A 168 12.74 1.59 -19.93
N GLN A 169 12.45 2.28 -18.85
CA GLN A 169 12.74 3.71 -18.71
C GLN A 169 14.24 4.04 -18.73
N VAL A 170 15.07 3.21 -18.12
CA VAL A 170 16.53 3.36 -18.12
C VAL A 170 17.09 3.02 -19.51
N ALA A 171 16.59 1.97 -20.17
CA ALA A 171 16.98 1.60 -21.52
C ALA A 171 16.70 2.73 -22.55
N GLU A 172 15.52 3.36 -22.45
CA GLU A 172 15.17 4.51 -23.30
C GLU A 172 16.17 5.68 -23.15
N VAL A 173 16.52 6.01 -21.90
CA VAL A 173 17.49 7.09 -21.62
C VAL A 173 18.86 6.79 -22.20
N ILE A 174 19.36 5.56 -22.00
CA ILE A 174 20.68 5.14 -22.46
C ILE A 174 20.73 5.13 -23.98
N THR A 175 19.75 4.51 -24.64
CA THR A 175 19.72 4.42 -26.10
C THR A 175 19.55 5.78 -26.75
N ALA A 176 18.76 6.68 -26.20
CA ALA A 176 18.63 8.05 -26.67
C ALA A 176 19.93 8.84 -26.51
N GLY A 177 20.59 8.77 -25.35
CA GLY A 177 21.85 9.45 -25.10
C GLY A 177 22.98 8.96 -26.03
N ILE A 178 23.04 7.63 -26.27
CA ILE A 178 24.00 7.03 -27.23
C ILE A 178 23.68 7.50 -28.65
N ALA A 179 22.42 7.48 -29.09
CA ALA A 179 22.03 7.90 -30.43
C ALA A 179 22.30 9.38 -30.71
N ASN A 180 22.11 10.22 -29.67
CA ASN A 180 22.37 11.65 -29.75
C ASN A 180 23.89 12.01 -29.68
N GLY A 181 24.75 11.07 -29.25
CA GLY A 181 26.13 11.34 -28.95
C GLY A 181 26.33 12.22 -27.71
N ASP A 182 25.44 12.10 -26.73
CA ASP A 182 25.49 12.88 -25.49
C ASP A 182 26.75 12.56 -24.67
N ALA A 183 27.25 13.54 -23.91
CA ALA A 183 28.39 13.31 -23.03
C ALA A 183 28.02 12.27 -21.93
N PRO A 184 28.96 11.36 -21.56
CA PRO A 184 28.67 10.32 -20.54
C PRO A 184 28.07 10.86 -19.27
N GLY A 185 28.54 11.98 -18.74
CA GLY A 185 27.98 12.61 -17.55
C GLY A 185 26.54 13.10 -17.71
N VAL A 186 26.13 13.50 -18.93
CA VAL A 186 24.74 13.87 -19.25
C VAL A 186 23.86 12.63 -19.23
N VAL A 187 24.31 11.53 -19.84
CA VAL A 187 23.55 10.27 -19.82
C VAL A 187 23.42 9.73 -18.40
N GLU A 188 24.50 9.73 -17.61
CA GLU A 188 24.46 9.33 -16.20
C GLU A 188 23.46 10.17 -15.39
N GLN A 189 23.46 11.49 -15.57
CA GLN A 189 22.49 12.36 -14.89
C GLN A 189 21.04 12.03 -15.27
N ASN A 190 20.79 11.75 -16.56
CA ASN A 190 19.48 11.36 -17.04
C ASN A 190 19.04 10.00 -16.48
N ILE A 191 19.96 9.04 -16.34
CA ILE A 191 19.71 7.76 -15.65
C ILE A 191 19.29 8.03 -14.19
N VAL A 192 20.05 8.84 -13.45
CA VAL A 192 19.72 9.19 -12.05
C VAL A 192 18.34 9.82 -11.95
N ASN A 193 18.00 10.77 -12.81
CA ASN A 193 16.70 11.43 -12.83
C ASN A 193 15.57 10.42 -13.07
N ARG A 194 15.74 9.47 -13.97
CA ARG A 194 14.77 8.43 -14.28
C ARG A 194 14.59 7.46 -13.10
N MET A 195 15.69 7.10 -12.44
CA MET A 195 15.67 6.27 -11.23
C MET A 195 14.94 6.98 -10.07
N ASP A 196 14.99 8.30 -9.96
CA ASP A 196 14.23 9.06 -8.95
C ASP A 196 12.72 9.03 -9.19
N VAL A 197 12.29 9.05 -10.47
CA VAL A 197 10.88 8.84 -10.83
C VAL A 197 10.43 7.43 -10.42
N SER A 198 11.21 6.42 -10.77
CA SER A 198 10.94 5.02 -10.39
C SER A 198 10.89 4.85 -8.86
N ARG A 199 11.81 5.47 -8.10
CA ARG A 199 11.79 5.46 -6.63
C ARG A 199 10.50 6.05 -6.06
N SER A 200 10.02 7.14 -6.63
CA SER A 200 8.75 7.76 -6.20
C SER A 200 7.57 6.83 -6.43
N TYR A 201 7.58 6.08 -7.52
CA TYR A 201 6.56 5.06 -7.80
C TYR A 201 6.68 3.88 -6.84
N ALA A 202 7.88 3.40 -6.54
CA ALA A 202 8.16 2.36 -5.55
C ALA A 202 7.60 2.72 -4.15
N ARG A 203 7.78 3.97 -3.71
CA ARG A 203 7.20 4.46 -2.45
C ARG A 203 5.67 4.42 -2.46
N SER A 204 5.05 4.75 -3.60
CA SER A 204 3.59 4.66 -3.78
C SER A 204 3.11 3.20 -3.73
N ILE A 205 3.86 2.24 -4.31
CA ILE A 205 3.58 0.80 -4.20
C ILE A 205 3.65 0.39 -2.73
N ALA A 206 4.76 0.68 -2.04
CA ALA A 206 4.96 0.33 -0.64
C ALA A 206 3.82 0.83 0.26
N GLN A 207 3.43 2.09 0.12
CA GLN A 207 2.30 2.64 0.86
C GLN A 207 0.98 1.93 0.53
N THR A 208 0.72 1.70 -0.76
CA THR A 208 -0.50 1.05 -1.22
C THR A 208 -0.60 -0.38 -0.69
N GLU A 209 0.49 -1.15 -0.75
CA GLU A 209 0.52 -2.53 -0.27
C GLU A 209 0.24 -2.62 1.23
N ILE A 210 0.93 -1.84 2.06
CA ILE A 210 0.73 -1.85 3.51
C ILE A 210 -0.72 -1.46 3.87
N THR A 211 -1.21 -0.36 3.30
CA THR A 211 -2.55 0.13 3.65
C THR A 211 -3.67 -0.78 3.13
N ASN A 212 -3.49 -1.37 1.94
CA ASN A 212 -4.45 -2.34 1.41
C ASN A 212 -4.49 -3.62 2.23
N THR A 213 -3.33 -4.19 2.55
CA THR A 213 -3.23 -5.43 3.31
C THR A 213 -3.87 -5.28 4.69
N LEU A 214 -3.60 -4.17 5.39
CA LEU A 214 -4.26 -3.85 6.67
C LEU A 214 -5.79 -3.79 6.55
N ARG A 215 -6.31 -3.06 5.57
CA ARG A 215 -7.76 -2.92 5.35
C ARG A 215 -8.42 -4.22 4.93
N GLU A 216 -7.79 -4.95 4.03
CA GLU A 216 -8.30 -6.23 3.54
C GLU A 216 -8.35 -7.26 4.66
N ALA A 217 -7.30 -7.38 5.47
CA ALA A 217 -7.27 -8.26 6.62
C ALA A 217 -8.42 -7.96 7.59
N ASN A 218 -8.66 -6.67 7.87
CA ASN A 218 -9.76 -6.23 8.73
C ASN A 218 -11.13 -6.63 8.15
N ARG A 219 -11.40 -6.29 6.89
CA ARG A 219 -12.69 -6.59 6.24
C ARG A 219 -12.95 -8.09 6.14
N ARG A 220 -11.92 -8.87 5.79
CA ARG A 220 -12.07 -10.32 5.64
C ARG A 220 -12.40 -10.99 6.97
N GLU A 221 -11.83 -10.53 8.09
CA GLU A 221 -12.19 -11.07 9.40
C GLU A 221 -13.60 -10.67 9.82
N VAL A 222 -14.04 -9.44 9.51
CA VAL A 222 -15.44 -9.02 9.73
C VAL A 222 -16.40 -9.91 8.94
N LYS A 223 -16.11 -10.17 7.66
CA LYS A 223 -16.91 -11.06 6.81
C LYS A 223 -16.94 -12.49 7.34
N GLU A 224 -15.82 -12.99 7.80
CA GLU A 224 -15.74 -14.32 8.42
C GLU A 224 -16.61 -14.41 9.67
N ALA A 225 -16.62 -13.38 10.53
CA ALA A 225 -17.49 -13.32 11.71
C ALA A 225 -18.99 -13.28 11.35
N GLN A 226 -19.34 -12.57 10.26
CA GLN A 226 -20.70 -12.56 9.74
C GLN A 226 -21.15 -13.97 9.30
N VAL A 227 -20.29 -14.68 8.55
CA VAL A 227 -20.62 -16.01 7.99
C VAL A 227 -20.61 -17.09 9.07
N THR A 228 -19.62 -17.12 9.96
CA THR A 228 -19.42 -18.22 10.89
C THR A 228 -20.21 -18.08 12.18
N LEU A 229 -20.44 -16.86 12.64
CA LEU A 229 -21.11 -16.56 13.91
C LEU A 229 -22.44 -15.82 13.75
N GLY A 230 -22.86 -15.54 12.54
CA GLY A 230 -24.09 -14.78 12.28
C GLY A 230 -24.07 -13.36 12.88
N MET A 231 -22.88 -12.76 13.06
CA MET A 231 -22.78 -11.41 13.58
C MET A 231 -23.36 -10.40 12.59
N ASP A 232 -24.41 -9.69 12.99
CA ASP A 232 -24.95 -8.61 12.17
C ASP A 232 -24.10 -7.35 12.36
N THR A 233 -23.22 -7.09 11.39
CA THR A 233 -22.24 -6.00 11.41
C THR A 233 -22.18 -5.27 10.09
N ILE A 234 -21.83 -4.00 10.15
CA ILE A 234 -21.57 -3.12 9.01
C ILE A 234 -20.26 -2.37 9.27
N MET A 235 -19.61 -1.85 8.22
CA MET A 235 -18.35 -1.14 8.35
C MET A 235 -18.58 0.37 8.31
N LEU A 236 -18.19 1.06 9.38
CA LEU A 236 -18.16 2.53 9.46
C LEU A 236 -16.89 3.06 8.79
N TRP A 237 -17.05 3.90 7.79
CA TRP A 237 -15.93 4.49 7.05
C TRP A 237 -15.33 5.70 7.78
N GLN A 238 -14.05 5.63 8.11
CA GLN A 238 -13.27 6.74 8.65
C GLN A 238 -12.24 7.20 7.62
N SER A 239 -12.50 8.32 6.93
CA SER A 239 -11.57 8.88 5.97
C SER A 239 -10.40 9.56 6.67
N ALA A 240 -9.22 9.48 6.06
CA ALA A 240 -8.13 10.40 6.38
C ALA A 240 -8.46 11.75 5.73
N LEU A 241 -8.87 12.71 6.52
CA LEU A 241 -9.31 14.02 6.03
C LEU A 241 -8.12 14.98 5.82
N MET A 242 -7.14 14.55 5.01
CA MET A 242 -5.98 15.34 4.57
C MET A 242 -6.35 16.24 3.39
N LYS A 243 -5.52 17.25 3.10
CA LYS A 243 -5.68 18.10 1.91
C LYS A 243 -5.67 17.31 0.59
N THR A 244 -4.96 16.19 0.54
CA THR A 244 -4.83 15.32 -0.64
C THR A 244 -5.89 14.22 -0.70
N THR A 245 -6.80 14.14 0.27
CA THR A 245 -7.86 13.12 0.26
C THR A 245 -8.81 13.37 -0.90
N ARG A 246 -9.11 12.33 -1.66
CA ARG A 246 -10.05 12.42 -2.79
C ARG A 246 -11.45 12.74 -2.29
N VAL A 247 -12.19 13.57 -3.03
CA VAL A 247 -13.57 13.98 -2.70
C VAL A 247 -14.47 12.76 -2.47
N THR A 248 -14.36 11.73 -3.32
CA THR A 248 -15.13 10.50 -3.20
C THR A 248 -14.84 9.74 -1.91
N HIS A 249 -13.60 9.76 -1.41
CA HIS A 249 -13.21 9.16 -0.14
C HIS A 249 -13.70 9.99 1.05
N ALA A 250 -13.51 11.31 1.01
CA ALA A 250 -13.97 12.21 2.07
C ALA A 250 -15.51 12.17 2.23
N ALA A 251 -16.25 12.07 1.14
CA ALA A 251 -17.70 11.96 1.14
C ALA A 251 -18.24 10.70 1.85
N ARG A 252 -17.39 9.67 2.02
CA ARG A 252 -17.72 8.43 2.74
C ARG A 252 -17.53 8.54 4.26
N HIS A 253 -16.84 9.57 4.73
CA HIS A 253 -16.55 9.74 6.16
C HIS A 253 -17.83 9.74 7.01
N GLY A 254 -17.87 8.90 8.03
CA GLY A 254 -19.05 8.75 8.90
C GLY A 254 -20.22 7.99 8.30
N LYS A 255 -20.07 7.40 7.11
CA LYS A 255 -21.09 6.55 6.48
C LYS A 255 -20.76 5.07 6.61
N TYR A 256 -21.78 4.24 6.40
CA TYR A 256 -21.73 2.80 6.59
C TYR A 256 -21.80 2.08 5.26
N TYR A 257 -21.03 0.99 5.16
CA TYR A 257 -20.94 0.17 3.96
C TYR A 257 -20.75 -1.30 4.35
N THR A 258 -21.27 -2.20 3.54
CA THR A 258 -20.96 -3.62 3.69
C THR A 258 -19.50 -3.89 3.28
N PRO A 259 -18.89 -5.00 3.70
CA PRO A 259 -17.57 -5.41 3.22
C PRO A 259 -17.52 -5.51 1.68
N GLU A 260 -18.60 -5.95 1.04
CA GLU A 260 -18.73 -6.07 -0.42
C GLU A 260 -18.70 -4.72 -1.13
N GLU A 261 -19.49 -3.75 -0.66
CA GLU A 261 -19.49 -2.38 -1.20
C GLU A 261 -18.11 -1.69 -1.06
N ILE A 262 -17.37 -2.03 -0.01
CA ILE A 262 -16.00 -1.54 0.17
C ILE A 262 -15.04 -2.22 -0.78
N ASP A 263 -15.16 -3.54 -1.00
CA ASP A 263 -14.36 -4.28 -1.97
C ASP A 263 -14.61 -3.75 -3.40
N GLU A 264 -15.87 -3.52 -3.78
CA GLU A 264 -16.24 -2.91 -5.05
C GLU A 264 -15.62 -1.53 -5.23
N PHE A 265 -15.77 -0.64 -4.25
CA PHE A 265 -15.17 0.69 -4.29
C PHE A 265 -13.65 0.67 -4.48
N TYR A 266 -12.93 -0.23 -3.80
CA TYR A 266 -11.48 -0.33 -3.94
C TYR A 266 -11.02 -1.11 -5.19
N SER A 267 -11.91 -1.84 -5.86
CA SER A 267 -11.63 -2.47 -7.16
C SER A 267 -11.64 -1.47 -8.31
N GLU A 268 -12.33 -0.34 -8.16
CA GLU A 268 -12.48 0.67 -9.18
C GLU A 268 -11.28 1.64 -9.27
N GLY A 269 -10.75 1.80 -10.46
CA GLY A 269 -9.76 2.80 -10.81
C GLY A 269 -8.56 2.85 -9.83
N ALA A 270 -8.22 4.05 -9.39
CA ALA A 270 -7.10 4.28 -8.46
C ALA A 270 -7.55 4.42 -6.98
N ASN A 271 -8.78 3.99 -6.61
CA ASN A 271 -9.30 4.22 -5.27
C ASN A 271 -8.44 3.59 -4.16
N ARG A 272 -7.82 2.44 -4.42
CA ARG A 272 -6.91 1.80 -3.45
C ARG A 272 -5.54 2.48 -3.33
N ARG A 273 -5.08 3.21 -4.38
CA ARG A 273 -3.73 3.80 -4.41
C ARG A 273 -3.58 4.92 -3.40
N ASN A 274 -2.51 4.87 -2.59
CA ASN A 274 -2.16 5.90 -1.60
C ASN A 274 -3.34 6.30 -0.70
N CYS A 275 -4.24 5.37 -0.38
CA CYS A 275 -5.40 5.64 0.44
C CYS A 275 -5.07 5.41 1.91
N HIS A 276 -5.35 6.41 2.76
CA HIS A 276 -5.14 6.36 4.22
C HIS A 276 -6.43 6.10 5.02
N CYS A 277 -7.58 5.94 4.35
CA CYS A 277 -8.85 5.69 5.01
C CYS A 277 -8.87 4.35 5.74
N SER A 278 -9.64 4.27 6.82
CA SER A 278 -9.92 3.05 7.58
C SER A 278 -11.40 2.72 7.54
N GLN A 279 -11.74 1.48 7.82
CA GLN A 279 -13.09 1.03 8.08
C GLN A 279 -13.08 0.24 9.39
N VAL A 280 -14.07 0.48 10.24
CA VAL A 280 -14.19 -0.21 11.52
C VAL A 280 -15.54 -0.89 11.63
N PRO A 281 -15.64 -2.09 12.23
CA PRO A 281 -16.91 -2.78 12.38
C PRO A 281 -17.82 -2.05 13.38
N ALA A 282 -19.10 -2.00 13.08
CA ALA A 282 -20.18 -1.57 13.95
C ALA A 282 -21.25 -2.64 13.97
N LEU A 283 -21.88 -2.90 15.12
CA LEU A 283 -23.05 -3.79 15.21
C LEU A 283 -24.25 -3.16 14.50
N VAL A 284 -25.11 -4.01 13.98
CA VAL A 284 -26.44 -3.63 13.50
C VAL A 284 -27.48 -4.20 14.47
N MET A 285 -28.40 -3.37 14.93
CA MET A 285 -29.55 -3.77 15.75
C MET A 285 -30.81 -3.12 15.18
N ASP A 286 -31.85 -3.91 15.01
CA ASP A 286 -33.10 -3.47 14.38
C ASP A 286 -32.89 -2.76 13.03
N GLY A 287 -31.95 -3.26 12.22
CA GLY A 287 -31.60 -2.73 10.90
C GLY A 287 -30.82 -1.39 10.94
N LYS A 288 -30.32 -0.96 12.10
CA LYS A 288 -29.57 0.29 12.25
C LYS A 288 -28.20 0.05 12.89
N PRO A 289 -27.15 0.76 12.42
CA PRO A 289 -25.85 0.72 13.06
C PRO A 289 -25.90 1.26 14.49
N VAL A 290 -25.24 0.55 15.41
CA VAL A 290 -25.12 0.95 16.81
C VAL A 290 -23.98 1.94 16.97
N ILE A 291 -24.32 3.21 17.14
CA ILE A 291 -23.37 4.30 17.38
C ILE A 291 -24.00 5.35 18.30
N LEU A 292 -23.16 5.99 19.12
CA LEU A 292 -23.62 7.14 19.90
C LEU A 292 -23.89 8.33 18.97
N GLU A 293 -25.02 8.99 19.14
CA GLU A 293 -25.44 10.17 18.35
C GLU A 293 -24.34 11.25 18.31
N LYS A 294 -23.75 11.59 19.46
CA LYS A 294 -22.63 12.53 19.54
C LYS A 294 -21.41 12.12 18.70
N THR A 295 -21.17 10.82 18.52
CA THR A 295 -20.08 10.32 17.68
C THR A 295 -20.43 10.50 16.23
N GLN A 296 -21.66 10.19 15.83
CA GLN A 296 -22.14 10.38 14.46
C GLN A 296 -22.11 11.87 14.08
N GLU A 297 -22.65 12.74 14.91
CA GLU A 297 -22.60 14.20 14.70
C GLU A 297 -21.17 14.74 14.51
N ARG A 298 -20.22 14.22 15.31
CA ARG A 298 -18.82 14.60 15.18
C ARG A 298 -18.25 14.22 13.81
N LEU A 299 -18.52 13.01 13.33
CA LEU A 299 -18.07 12.53 12.03
C LEU A 299 -18.68 13.36 10.89
N ASP A 300 -19.97 13.68 11.00
CA ASP A 300 -20.67 14.49 10.01
C ASP A 300 -20.09 15.91 9.94
N LYS A 301 -19.86 16.56 11.09
CA LYS A 301 -19.20 17.87 11.17
C LYS A 301 -17.78 17.85 10.61
N GLN A 302 -17.00 16.76 10.84
CA GLN A 302 -15.66 16.62 10.26
C GLN A 302 -15.71 16.52 8.73
N ARG A 303 -16.66 15.75 8.18
CA ARG A 303 -16.89 15.66 6.73
C ARG A 303 -17.26 17.00 6.11
N GLU A 304 -18.22 17.69 6.70
CA GLU A 304 -18.70 19.00 6.25
C GLU A 304 -17.57 20.04 6.27
N ALA A 305 -16.84 20.15 7.39
CA ALA A 305 -15.72 21.06 7.51
C ALA A 305 -14.62 20.82 6.44
N TRP A 306 -14.34 19.55 6.14
CA TRP A 306 -13.40 19.21 5.07
C TRP A 306 -13.92 19.64 3.70
N GLN A 307 -15.21 19.41 3.41
CA GLN A 307 -15.85 19.81 2.15
C GLN A 307 -15.85 21.32 1.95
N ASP A 308 -16.11 22.10 3.01
CA ASP A 308 -16.14 23.56 2.95
C ASP A 308 -14.76 24.15 2.65
N ILE A 309 -13.69 23.58 3.22
CA ILE A 309 -12.31 23.98 2.91
C ILE A 309 -11.99 23.72 1.44
N HIS A 310 -12.41 22.58 0.89
CA HIS A 310 -12.10 22.21 -0.49
C HIS A 310 -12.98 22.91 -1.54
N LYS A 311 -14.22 23.31 -1.19
CA LYS A 311 -15.04 24.16 -2.06
C LYS A 311 -14.51 25.58 -2.21
N LYS A 312 -13.81 26.08 -1.17
CA LYS A 312 -13.21 27.44 -1.21
C LYS A 312 -11.87 27.47 -1.96
N ALA A 313 -11.28 26.31 -2.21
CA ALA A 313 -9.97 26.15 -2.87
C ALA A 313 -10.09 25.78 -4.37
N ALA A 314 -11.29 25.47 -4.87
CA ALA A 314 -11.62 25.19 -6.26
C ALA A 314 -12.23 26.43 -6.94
#